data_d40da50e5b6058b101fc4c1a4c7c5a2f
#
_entry.id   d40da50e5b6058b101fc4c1a4c7c5a2f
#
_cell.length_a   1.000
_cell.length_b   1.000
_cell.length_c   1.000
_cell.angle_alpha   90.00
_cell.angle_beta   90.00
_cell.angle_gamma   90.00
#
_symmetry.space_group_name_H-M   'P 1'
#
loop_
_entity.id
_entity.type
_entity.pdbx_description
1 polymer ?
#
loop_
_entity_poly.entity_id
_entity_poly.type
_entity_poly.pdbx_seq_one_letter_code
_entity_poly.pdbx_strand_id
1 'polypeptide(L)'
;MARKAKPPRLVQLGTTWYVAYSDGGRSQRDSLRTEDLQVAQQRFQGWLKSRDEDRAARKPQTLAGAWRLYIEQHGPTVASPITLEHTSKKLIVCFGDRLLTDISRKEIEAYGKARIDGANGWKPVSQGTVRKELTILRAVFNFMVRRVEPKECRVNLSDLSYVPLPARPPARDRVLDADELEIIRTACRPLDDTRIDRLSRYLWLLMETGARSEALRTLKWDQVDLDARLIRLNPWGRNQTNKRRPIIPISDHLLPILRRSFDERSGEYVLDHRGDVRKSVERFCERYQIEGVTAHTFRHTLATRMAQAGVEMRDIAAMLGDTMVTVERNYLHLSPQYLRSALDKLKAA
;
A
#
# COMPACT_ATOMS: atom_id res chain seq x y z
N MET A 1 -27.14 -8.04 7.83
CA MET A 1 -27.32 -8.33 9.27
C MET A 1 -26.24 -9.33 9.69
N ALA A 2 -25.34 -8.97 10.59
CA ALA A 2 -24.37 -9.91 11.14
C ALA A 2 -25.10 -10.94 12.00
N ARG A 3 -24.92 -12.23 11.71
CA ARG A 3 -25.49 -13.31 12.53
C ARG A 3 -24.94 -13.18 13.96
N LYS A 4 -25.82 -13.03 14.96
CA LYS A 4 -25.44 -13.08 16.38
C LYS A 4 -24.65 -14.36 16.64
N ALA A 5 -23.50 -14.23 17.30
CA ALA A 5 -22.70 -15.38 17.70
C ALA A 5 -23.57 -16.30 18.58
N LYS A 6 -23.67 -17.59 18.22
CA LYS A 6 -24.37 -18.56 19.04
C LYS A 6 -23.56 -18.82 20.32
N PRO A 7 -24.20 -18.90 21.48
CA PRO A 7 -23.51 -19.25 22.73
C PRO A 7 -22.87 -20.65 22.64
N PRO A 8 -21.80 -20.87 23.44
CA PRO A 8 -21.20 -22.19 23.55
C PRO A 8 -22.24 -23.26 23.94
N ARG A 9 -22.15 -24.41 23.31
CA ARG A 9 -23.10 -25.52 23.56
C ARG A 9 -22.41 -26.86 23.42
N LEU A 10 -22.93 -27.87 24.13
CA LEU A 10 -22.54 -29.26 23.97
C LEU A 10 -23.07 -29.80 22.63
N VAL A 11 -22.22 -30.54 21.92
CA VAL A 11 -22.59 -31.27 20.69
C VAL A 11 -21.89 -32.60 20.69
N GLN A 12 -22.62 -33.65 20.39
CA GLN A 12 -22.08 -34.99 20.23
C GLN A 12 -21.73 -35.22 18.75
N LEU A 13 -20.53 -35.71 18.47
CA LEU A 13 -20.07 -36.11 17.15
C LEU A 13 -19.54 -37.56 17.25
N GLY A 14 -20.23 -38.48 16.63
CA GLY A 14 -20.00 -39.88 16.88
C GLY A 14 -20.32 -40.23 18.33
N THR A 15 -19.40 -40.89 19.03
CA THR A 15 -19.52 -41.21 20.45
C THR A 15 -19.01 -40.13 21.39
N THR A 16 -18.18 -39.15 20.88
CA THR A 16 -17.47 -38.17 21.70
C THR A 16 -18.22 -36.84 21.79
N TRP A 17 -18.20 -36.22 23.00
CA TRP A 17 -18.76 -34.91 23.27
C TRP A 17 -17.75 -33.77 22.99
N TYR A 18 -18.27 -32.66 22.43
CA TYR A 18 -17.52 -31.44 22.08
C TYR A 18 -18.24 -30.20 22.60
N VAL A 19 -17.48 -29.15 22.86
CA VAL A 19 -18.01 -27.78 22.99
C VAL A 19 -17.98 -27.13 21.62
N ALA A 20 -19.14 -26.81 21.07
CA ALA A 20 -19.27 -26.02 19.85
C ALA A 20 -19.47 -24.52 20.20
N TYR A 21 -18.61 -23.66 19.70
CA TYR A 21 -18.67 -22.23 19.96
C TYR A 21 -18.23 -21.44 18.72
N SER A 22 -18.43 -20.14 18.77
CA SER A 22 -17.96 -19.22 17.73
C SER A 22 -16.80 -18.39 18.26
N ASP A 23 -15.68 -18.41 17.56
CA ASP A 23 -14.55 -17.54 17.83
C ASP A 23 -14.13 -16.84 16.54
N GLY A 24 -14.06 -15.52 16.59
CA GLY A 24 -13.73 -14.69 15.43
C GLY A 24 -14.66 -14.84 14.23
N GLY A 25 -15.97 -15.18 14.47
CA GLY A 25 -16.94 -15.43 13.41
C GLY A 25 -16.83 -16.81 12.75
N ARG A 26 -15.90 -17.66 13.20
CA ARG A 26 -15.74 -19.04 12.77
C ARG A 26 -16.30 -19.99 13.81
N SER A 27 -16.96 -21.04 13.36
CA SER A 27 -17.39 -22.13 14.24
C SER A 27 -16.18 -22.97 14.64
N GLN A 28 -15.97 -23.10 15.95
CA GLN A 28 -14.90 -23.92 16.57
C GLN A 28 -15.51 -25.05 17.37
N ARG A 29 -14.72 -26.11 17.60
CA ARG A 29 -15.13 -27.26 18.40
C ARG A 29 -13.92 -27.75 19.19
N ASP A 30 -14.11 -27.83 20.51
CA ASP A 30 -13.11 -28.39 21.42
C ASP A 30 -13.62 -29.75 21.93
N SER A 31 -12.80 -30.80 21.80
CA SER A 31 -13.16 -32.14 22.29
C SER A 31 -13.13 -32.17 23.81
N LEU A 32 -14.19 -32.70 24.41
CA LEU A 32 -14.23 -32.96 25.84
C LEU A 32 -13.68 -34.35 26.21
N ARG A 33 -13.23 -35.12 25.21
CA ARG A 33 -12.57 -36.43 25.38
C ARG A 33 -13.36 -37.37 26.30
N THR A 34 -14.66 -37.42 26.12
CA THR A 34 -15.56 -38.32 26.87
C THR A 34 -16.76 -38.64 26.01
N GLU A 35 -17.31 -39.86 26.24
CA GLU A 35 -18.54 -40.35 25.64
C GLU A 35 -19.70 -40.24 26.62
N ASP A 36 -19.42 -40.09 27.91
CA ASP A 36 -20.42 -39.96 28.97
C ASP A 36 -20.94 -38.50 29.02
N LEU A 37 -22.27 -38.37 29.03
CA LEU A 37 -22.93 -37.06 29.04
C LEU A 37 -22.74 -36.33 30.38
N GLN A 38 -22.73 -37.02 31.52
CA GLN A 38 -22.55 -36.37 32.83
C GLN A 38 -21.14 -35.80 32.96
N VAL A 39 -20.15 -36.59 32.55
CA VAL A 39 -18.74 -36.14 32.50
C VAL A 39 -18.59 -35.00 31.50
N ALA A 40 -19.25 -35.04 30.36
CA ALA A 40 -19.26 -33.97 29.37
C ALA A 40 -19.85 -32.68 29.94
N GLN A 41 -20.95 -32.73 30.65
CA GLN A 41 -21.56 -31.56 31.31
C GLN A 41 -20.62 -30.97 32.37
N GLN A 42 -20.00 -31.79 33.20
CA GLN A 42 -19.05 -31.32 34.19
C GLN A 42 -17.83 -30.63 33.53
N ARG A 43 -17.26 -31.26 32.49
CA ARG A 43 -16.14 -30.69 31.76
C ARG A 43 -16.54 -29.42 30.99
N PHE A 44 -17.76 -29.33 30.50
CA PHE A 44 -18.30 -28.13 29.88
C PHE A 44 -18.44 -26.97 30.86
N GLN A 45 -18.91 -27.22 32.09
CA GLN A 45 -18.91 -26.19 33.14
C GLN A 45 -17.52 -25.74 33.51
N GLY A 46 -16.54 -26.65 33.63
CA GLY A 46 -15.16 -26.34 33.83
C GLY A 46 -14.57 -25.50 32.66
N TRP A 47 -14.91 -25.84 31.42
CA TRP A 47 -14.50 -25.10 30.23
C TRP A 47 -15.11 -23.69 30.20
N LEU A 48 -16.37 -23.51 30.56
CA LEU A 48 -17.03 -22.22 30.70
C LEU A 48 -16.35 -21.37 31.78
N LYS A 49 -16.10 -21.96 32.95
CA LYS A 49 -15.45 -21.26 34.06
C LYS A 49 -14.02 -20.81 33.71
N SER A 50 -13.21 -21.70 33.11
CA SER A 50 -11.86 -21.37 32.64
C SER A 50 -11.89 -20.22 31.62
N ARG A 51 -12.86 -20.24 30.70
CA ARG A 51 -13.02 -19.17 29.69
C ARG A 51 -13.45 -17.83 30.30
N ASP A 52 -14.28 -17.85 31.32
CA ASP A 52 -14.67 -16.64 32.06
C ASP A 52 -13.53 -16.11 32.95
N GLU A 53 -12.73 -17.00 33.56
CA GLU A 53 -11.51 -16.65 34.30
C GLU A 53 -10.45 -16.04 33.37
N ASP A 54 -10.23 -16.63 32.20
CA ASP A 54 -9.36 -16.06 31.15
C ASP A 54 -9.84 -14.69 30.68
N ARG A 55 -11.14 -14.48 30.61
CA ARG A 55 -11.75 -13.21 30.25
C ARG A 55 -11.59 -12.15 31.36
N ALA A 56 -11.74 -12.55 32.61
CA ALA A 56 -11.58 -11.70 33.78
C ALA A 56 -10.11 -11.32 34.05
N ALA A 57 -9.16 -12.23 33.76
CA ALA A 57 -7.73 -11.99 33.92
C ALA A 57 -7.14 -11.04 32.86
N ARG A 58 -7.89 -10.74 31.78
CA ARG A 58 -7.44 -9.85 30.72
C ARG A 58 -7.48 -8.39 31.19
N LYS A 59 -6.31 -7.75 31.24
CA LYS A 59 -6.25 -6.31 31.53
C LYS A 59 -6.93 -5.54 30.39
N PRO A 60 -7.86 -4.62 30.73
CA PRO A 60 -8.46 -3.76 29.71
C PRO A 60 -7.35 -2.97 28.99
N GLN A 61 -7.40 -2.92 27.67
CA GLN A 61 -6.37 -2.26 26.88
C GLN A 61 -6.94 -1.05 26.17
N THR A 62 -6.30 0.11 26.38
CA THR A 62 -6.61 1.31 25.62
C THR A 62 -6.04 1.25 24.20
N LEU A 63 -6.55 2.07 23.29
CA LEU A 63 -6.00 2.14 21.94
C LEU A 63 -4.52 2.57 21.95
N ALA A 64 -4.13 3.52 22.81
CA ALA A 64 -2.74 3.95 22.93
C ALA A 64 -1.83 2.81 23.42
N GLY A 65 -2.30 2.02 24.40
CA GLY A 65 -1.56 0.83 24.86
C GLY A 65 -1.41 -0.24 23.79
N ALA A 66 -2.51 -0.56 23.10
CA ALA A 66 -2.51 -1.49 21.98
C ALA A 66 -1.63 -1.02 20.81
N TRP A 67 -1.65 0.28 20.53
CA TRP A 67 -0.78 0.91 19.53
C TRP A 67 0.69 0.75 19.87
N ARG A 68 1.07 0.97 21.13
CA ARG A 68 2.46 0.81 21.60
C ARG A 68 2.95 -0.62 21.37
N LEU A 69 2.16 -1.62 21.77
CA LEU A 69 2.47 -3.04 21.54
C LEU A 69 2.56 -3.35 20.04
N TYR A 70 1.66 -2.79 19.24
CA TYR A 70 1.67 -2.99 17.78
C TYR A 70 2.94 -2.42 17.14
N ILE A 71 3.37 -1.22 17.54
CA ILE A 71 4.62 -0.62 17.03
C ILE A 71 5.84 -1.40 17.51
N GLU A 72 5.88 -1.82 18.75
CA GLU A 72 7.01 -2.56 19.33
C GLU A 72 7.21 -3.92 18.62
N GLN A 73 6.16 -4.69 18.46
CA GLN A 73 6.23 -6.05 17.92
C GLN A 73 6.13 -6.14 16.39
N HIS A 74 5.40 -5.23 15.77
CA HIS A 74 5.18 -5.24 14.31
C HIS A 74 5.91 -4.12 13.57
N GLY A 75 6.17 -2.99 14.23
CA GLY A 75 6.86 -1.84 13.64
C GLY A 75 8.17 -2.17 12.91
N PRO A 76 9.05 -3.01 13.47
CA PRO A 76 10.30 -3.40 12.81
C PRO A 76 10.11 -4.17 11.49
N THR A 77 8.95 -4.77 11.27
CA THR A 77 8.64 -5.57 10.06
C THR A 77 8.02 -4.73 8.93
N VAL A 78 7.62 -3.48 9.21
CA VAL A 78 6.97 -2.63 8.20
C VAL A 78 8.00 -1.81 7.42
N ALA A 79 7.71 -1.59 6.14
CA ALA A 79 8.61 -0.87 5.24
C ALA A 79 8.80 0.62 5.62
N SER A 80 7.87 1.23 6.34
CA SER A 80 7.92 2.65 6.74
C SER A 80 7.23 2.89 8.09
N PRO A 81 7.93 2.70 9.22
CA PRO A 81 7.41 2.99 10.54
C PRO A 81 6.94 4.45 10.71
N ILE A 82 7.68 5.40 10.13
CA ILE A 82 7.33 6.83 10.16
C ILE A 82 5.95 7.10 9.53
N THR A 83 5.65 6.47 8.39
CA THR A 83 4.33 6.61 7.75
C THR A 83 3.22 6.04 8.63
N LEU A 84 3.48 4.93 9.28
CA LEU A 84 2.55 4.28 10.20
C LEU A 84 2.24 5.20 11.38
N GLU A 85 3.27 5.78 11.99
CA GLU A 85 3.15 6.74 13.09
C GLU A 85 2.39 8.01 12.69
N HIS A 86 2.75 8.63 11.56
CA HIS A 86 2.04 9.82 11.05
C HIS A 86 0.56 9.57 10.80
N THR A 87 0.22 8.41 10.25
CA THR A 87 -1.17 8.06 9.91
C THR A 87 -2.00 7.79 11.17
N SER A 88 -1.39 7.27 12.24
CA SER A 88 -2.10 6.95 13.48
C SER A 88 -2.32 8.15 14.40
N LYS A 89 -1.56 9.25 14.25
CA LYS A 89 -1.61 10.42 15.16
C LYS A 89 -3.03 10.90 15.47
N LYS A 90 -3.88 10.99 14.45
CA LYS A 90 -5.26 11.48 14.63
C LYS A 90 -6.17 10.47 15.31
N LEU A 91 -5.95 9.18 15.06
CA LEU A 91 -6.65 8.09 15.77
C LEU A 91 -6.31 8.09 17.25
N ILE A 92 -5.04 8.25 17.60
CA ILE A 92 -4.57 8.29 18.98
C ILE A 92 -5.11 9.52 19.71
N VAL A 93 -5.17 10.68 19.04
CA VAL A 93 -5.79 11.88 19.62
C VAL A 93 -7.28 11.65 19.93
N CYS A 94 -8.01 10.93 19.08
CA CYS A 94 -9.44 10.69 19.27
C CYS A 94 -9.77 9.55 20.23
N PHE A 95 -9.01 8.47 20.15
CA PHE A 95 -9.39 7.21 20.79
C PHE A 95 -8.29 6.66 21.71
N GLY A 96 -7.16 7.36 21.88
CA GLY A 96 -5.99 6.83 22.57
C GLY A 96 -6.29 6.33 23.97
N ASP A 97 -7.04 7.08 24.75
CA ASP A 97 -7.38 6.76 26.13
C ASP A 97 -8.62 5.86 26.28
N ARG A 98 -9.29 5.56 25.15
CA ARG A 98 -10.48 4.70 25.15
C ARG A 98 -10.06 3.23 25.16
N LEU A 99 -10.81 2.41 25.89
CA LEU A 99 -10.68 0.96 25.81
C LEU A 99 -11.07 0.49 24.40
N LEU A 100 -10.36 -0.49 23.86
CA LEU A 100 -10.65 -1.03 22.54
C LEU A 100 -12.08 -1.53 22.41
N THR A 101 -12.64 -2.09 23.50
CA THR A 101 -14.01 -2.61 23.59
C THR A 101 -15.08 -1.52 23.58
N ASP A 102 -14.70 -0.29 23.99
CA ASP A 102 -15.63 0.83 24.13
C ASP A 102 -15.71 1.72 22.89
N ILE A 103 -14.83 1.46 21.92
CA ILE A 103 -14.84 2.19 20.65
C ILE A 103 -15.95 1.61 19.76
N SER A 104 -17.07 2.31 19.67
CA SER A 104 -18.22 1.86 18.89
C SER A 104 -18.04 2.12 17.39
N ARG A 105 -18.74 1.31 16.58
CA ARG A 105 -18.80 1.52 15.12
C ARG A 105 -19.29 2.92 14.76
N LYS A 106 -20.29 3.44 15.47
CA LYS A 106 -20.85 4.79 15.23
C LYS A 106 -19.80 5.90 15.44
N GLU A 107 -18.94 5.74 16.44
CA GLU A 107 -17.84 6.70 16.70
C GLU A 107 -16.76 6.62 15.63
N ILE A 108 -16.45 5.41 15.13
CA ILE A 108 -15.51 5.23 14.01
C ILE A 108 -16.03 5.90 12.72
N GLU A 109 -17.32 5.74 12.43
CA GLU A 109 -17.98 6.40 11.30
C GLU A 109 -17.99 7.94 11.47
N ALA A 110 -18.30 8.42 12.67
CA ALA A 110 -18.27 9.86 13.01
C ALA A 110 -16.86 10.45 12.86
N TYR A 111 -15.83 9.71 13.31
CA TYR A 111 -14.44 10.09 13.09
C TYR A 111 -14.14 10.26 11.61
N GLY A 112 -14.51 9.27 10.79
CA GLY A 112 -14.28 9.32 9.34
C GLY A 112 -14.92 10.54 8.68
N LYS A 113 -16.15 10.85 9.06
CA LYS A 113 -16.88 12.06 8.59
C LYS A 113 -16.18 13.34 9.04
N ALA A 114 -15.84 13.47 10.33
CA ALA A 114 -15.16 14.64 10.87
C ALA A 114 -13.82 14.93 10.17
N ARG A 115 -13.09 13.87 9.78
CA ARG A 115 -11.83 14.00 9.03
C ARG A 115 -12.06 14.52 7.62
N ILE A 116 -13.11 14.08 6.93
CA ILE A 116 -13.46 14.54 5.58
C ILE A 116 -13.92 16.01 5.62
N ASP A 117 -14.79 16.33 6.57
CA ASP A 117 -15.42 17.65 6.68
C ASP A 117 -14.46 18.70 7.29
N GLY A 118 -13.34 18.29 7.89
CA GLY A 118 -12.43 19.19 8.59
C GLY A 118 -12.96 19.68 9.93
N ALA A 119 -13.86 18.92 10.55
CA ALA A 119 -14.38 19.25 11.88
C ALA A 119 -13.29 19.14 12.98
N ASN A 120 -13.60 19.64 14.17
CA ASN A 120 -12.70 19.61 15.35
C ASN A 120 -11.35 20.32 15.13
N GLY A 121 -11.31 21.37 14.31
CA GLY A 121 -10.10 22.13 14.00
C GLY A 121 -9.11 21.37 13.11
N TRP A 122 -9.52 20.29 12.47
CA TRP A 122 -8.70 19.55 11.53
C TRP A 122 -8.84 20.10 10.11
N LYS A 123 -7.74 20.00 9.34
CA LYS A 123 -7.83 20.24 7.91
C LYS A 123 -8.60 19.11 7.24
N PRO A 124 -9.52 19.41 6.29
CA PRO A 124 -10.21 18.40 5.51
C PRO A 124 -9.21 17.47 4.81
N VAL A 125 -9.55 16.18 4.74
CA VAL A 125 -8.71 15.19 4.04
C VAL A 125 -9.53 14.35 3.07
N SER A 126 -8.86 13.76 2.09
CA SER A 126 -9.52 12.87 1.15
C SER A 126 -10.03 11.59 1.82
N GLN A 127 -11.08 11.01 1.24
CA GLN A 127 -11.63 9.71 1.64
C GLN A 127 -10.56 8.61 1.65
N GLY A 128 -9.56 8.66 0.74
CA GLY A 128 -8.42 7.75 0.72
C GLY A 128 -7.51 7.88 1.93
N THR A 129 -7.37 9.09 2.49
CA THR A 129 -6.61 9.32 3.74
C THR A 129 -7.34 8.69 4.92
N VAL A 130 -8.65 8.94 5.06
CA VAL A 130 -9.48 8.32 6.10
C VAL A 130 -9.44 6.79 6.02
N ARG A 131 -9.53 6.25 4.79
CA ARG A 131 -9.39 4.81 4.59
C ARG A 131 -8.06 4.26 5.09
N LYS A 132 -6.94 4.97 4.89
CA LYS A 132 -5.63 4.56 5.41
C LYS A 132 -5.61 4.59 6.94
N GLU A 133 -6.11 5.66 7.56
CA GLU A 133 -6.22 5.80 9.01
C GLU A 133 -7.02 4.63 9.61
N LEU A 134 -8.22 4.37 9.10
CA LEU A 134 -9.07 3.28 9.57
C LEU A 134 -8.51 1.87 9.26
N THR A 135 -7.72 1.72 8.19
CA THR A 135 -6.99 0.47 7.93
C THR A 135 -5.98 0.16 9.04
N ILE A 136 -5.33 1.18 9.59
CA ILE A 136 -4.42 1.02 10.73
C ILE A 136 -5.19 0.64 11.99
N LEU A 137 -6.30 1.31 12.30
CA LEU A 137 -7.15 0.94 13.44
C LEU A 137 -7.56 -0.54 13.34
N ARG A 138 -8.01 -0.97 12.16
CA ARG A 138 -8.37 -2.37 11.92
C ARG A 138 -7.17 -3.32 12.07
N ALA A 139 -5.98 -2.88 11.67
CA ALA A 139 -4.76 -3.68 11.81
C ALA A 139 -4.38 -3.86 13.28
N VAL A 140 -4.50 -2.81 14.11
CA VAL A 140 -4.29 -2.87 15.56
C VAL A 140 -5.30 -3.81 16.21
N PHE A 141 -6.59 -3.70 15.89
CA PHE A 141 -7.62 -4.59 16.40
C PHE A 141 -7.31 -6.06 16.06
N ASN A 142 -6.98 -6.35 14.80
CA ASN A 142 -6.61 -7.71 14.37
C ASN A 142 -5.34 -8.22 15.06
N PHE A 143 -4.37 -7.34 15.31
CA PHE A 143 -3.14 -7.68 16.01
C PHE A 143 -3.43 -8.10 17.45
N MET A 144 -4.22 -7.33 18.17
CA MET A 144 -4.60 -7.61 19.56
C MET A 144 -5.39 -8.93 19.68
N VAL A 145 -6.18 -9.27 18.65
CA VAL A 145 -6.94 -10.53 18.64
C VAL A 145 -6.07 -11.75 18.33
N ARG A 146 -5.10 -11.61 17.43
CA ARG A 146 -4.45 -12.78 16.81
C ARG A 146 -3.02 -13.03 17.27
N ARG A 147 -2.28 -11.97 17.63
CA ARG A 147 -0.84 -12.05 17.88
C ARG A 147 -0.41 -11.79 19.30
N VAL A 148 -1.24 -11.14 20.08
CA VAL A 148 -0.93 -10.90 21.50
C VAL A 148 -1.26 -12.16 22.30
N GLU A 149 -0.31 -12.61 23.12
CA GLU A 149 -0.52 -13.76 23.99
C GLU A 149 -1.66 -13.48 24.99
N PRO A 150 -2.46 -14.50 25.36
CA PRO A 150 -3.57 -14.33 26.29
C PRO A 150 -3.17 -13.68 27.61
N LYS A 151 -1.96 -13.97 28.10
CA LYS A 151 -1.39 -13.40 29.34
C LYS A 151 -1.04 -11.92 29.23
N GLU A 152 -0.90 -11.40 28.01
CA GLU A 152 -0.48 -10.03 27.70
C GLU A 152 -1.63 -9.11 27.27
N CYS A 153 -2.89 -9.42 27.51
CA CYS A 153 -4.04 -8.60 27.16
C CYS A 153 -4.68 -8.88 25.78
N ARG A 154 -4.75 -10.15 25.41
CA ARG A 154 -5.50 -10.53 24.20
C ARG A 154 -6.99 -10.14 24.33
N VAL A 155 -7.52 -9.48 23.30
CA VAL A 155 -8.93 -9.10 23.19
C VAL A 155 -9.64 -10.10 22.27
N ASN A 156 -10.91 -10.46 22.57
CA ASN A 156 -11.68 -11.26 21.64
C ASN A 156 -12.22 -10.43 20.50
N LEU A 157 -12.32 -11.03 19.31
CA LEU A 157 -12.89 -10.35 18.14
C LEU A 157 -14.36 -9.95 18.36
N SER A 158 -15.11 -10.74 19.15
CA SER A 158 -16.51 -10.44 19.51
C SER A 158 -16.68 -9.17 20.32
N ASP A 159 -15.62 -8.75 21.03
CA ASP A 159 -15.66 -7.61 21.94
C ASP A 159 -15.26 -6.31 21.20
N LEU A 160 -14.77 -6.42 19.96
CA LEU A 160 -14.35 -5.28 19.15
C LEU A 160 -15.38 -4.90 18.10
N SER A 161 -15.56 -3.60 17.90
CA SER A 161 -16.40 -3.09 16.84
C SER A 161 -15.82 -3.37 15.46
N TYR A 162 -16.70 -3.63 14.50
CA TYR A 162 -16.29 -3.66 13.09
C TYR A 162 -15.82 -2.28 12.63
N VAL A 163 -14.63 -2.22 12.03
CA VAL A 163 -14.08 -0.98 11.46
C VAL A 163 -14.51 -0.85 10.00
N PRO A 164 -15.50 0.01 9.69
CA PRO A 164 -15.94 0.24 8.33
C PRO A 164 -14.88 1.01 7.56
N LEU A 165 -14.49 0.52 6.39
CA LEU A 165 -13.55 1.22 5.53
C LEU A 165 -14.32 1.95 4.43
N PRO A 166 -14.10 3.27 4.23
CA PRO A 166 -14.63 3.98 3.06
C PRO A 166 -14.25 3.28 1.75
N ALA A 167 -15.02 3.52 0.69
CA ALA A 167 -14.68 3.00 -0.63
C ALA A 167 -13.25 3.39 -1.05
N ARG A 168 -12.62 2.58 -1.87
CA ARG A 168 -11.34 2.99 -2.46
C ARG A 168 -11.61 4.14 -3.42
N PRO A 169 -10.83 5.23 -3.35
CA PRO A 169 -10.93 6.23 -4.40
C PRO A 169 -10.60 5.58 -5.76
N PRO A 170 -11.22 6.06 -6.85
CA PRO A 170 -10.87 5.61 -8.19
C PRO A 170 -9.36 5.77 -8.42
N ALA A 171 -8.81 4.94 -9.29
CA ALA A 171 -7.43 5.11 -9.75
C ALA A 171 -7.31 6.50 -10.43
N ARG A 172 -6.13 7.10 -10.33
CA ARG A 172 -5.84 8.31 -11.09
C ARG A 172 -5.41 7.88 -12.49
N ASP A 173 -6.28 8.08 -13.46
CA ASP A 173 -6.05 7.66 -14.85
C ASP A 173 -5.42 8.78 -15.70
N ARG A 174 -4.83 9.80 -15.07
CA ARG A 174 -4.17 10.90 -15.75
C ARG A 174 -2.95 10.40 -16.54
N VAL A 175 -2.99 10.60 -17.83
CA VAL A 175 -1.92 10.32 -18.81
C VAL A 175 -1.58 11.64 -19.51
N LEU A 176 -0.30 11.92 -19.70
CA LEU A 176 0.17 13.06 -20.49
C LEU A 176 -0.12 12.77 -21.97
N ASP A 177 -0.70 13.70 -22.66
CA ASP A 177 -0.89 13.63 -24.10
C ASP A 177 0.39 13.95 -24.89
N ALA A 178 0.34 13.93 -26.20
CA ALA A 178 1.50 14.16 -27.06
C ALA A 178 2.01 15.60 -26.96
N ASP A 179 1.10 16.56 -26.88
CA ASP A 179 1.43 17.99 -26.83
C ASP A 179 2.08 18.35 -25.48
N GLU A 180 1.55 17.84 -24.38
CA GLU A 180 2.13 18.01 -23.04
C GLU A 180 3.54 17.40 -22.94
N LEU A 181 3.75 16.20 -23.51
CA LEU A 181 5.06 15.59 -23.57
C LEU A 181 6.05 16.41 -24.39
N GLU A 182 5.60 16.98 -25.51
CA GLU A 182 6.43 17.82 -26.35
C GLU A 182 6.79 19.17 -25.68
N ILE A 183 5.83 19.77 -24.98
CA ILE A 183 6.09 20.96 -24.14
C ILE A 183 7.19 20.64 -23.11
N ILE A 184 7.09 19.51 -22.42
CA ILE A 184 8.07 19.10 -21.40
C ILE A 184 9.45 18.87 -22.07
N ARG A 185 9.50 18.15 -23.20
CA ARG A 185 10.75 17.90 -23.93
C ARG A 185 11.42 19.19 -24.38
N THR A 186 10.65 20.10 -24.97
CA THR A 186 11.14 21.38 -25.45
C THR A 186 11.64 22.24 -24.31
N ALA A 187 10.88 22.35 -23.22
CA ALA A 187 11.25 23.13 -22.05
C ALA A 187 12.47 22.57 -21.29
N CYS A 188 12.70 21.26 -21.36
CA CYS A 188 13.83 20.57 -20.73
C CYS A 188 14.98 20.27 -21.70
N ARG A 189 14.91 20.79 -22.94
CA ARG A 189 15.96 20.58 -23.92
C ARG A 189 17.26 21.26 -23.47
N PRO A 190 18.39 20.54 -23.50
CA PRO A 190 19.68 21.16 -23.20
C PRO A 190 20.00 22.28 -24.18
N LEU A 191 20.36 23.42 -23.64
CA LEU A 191 20.94 24.53 -24.43
C LEU A 191 22.46 24.36 -24.49
N ASP A 192 23.08 24.75 -25.60
CA ASP A 192 24.49 24.44 -25.88
C ASP A 192 25.45 24.92 -24.81
N ASP A 193 25.20 26.11 -24.23
CA ASP A 193 26.12 26.77 -23.29
C ASP A 193 25.66 26.66 -21.80
N THR A 194 24.60 25.91 -21.50
CA THR A 194 24.09 25.85 -20.13
C THR A 194 24.11 24.43 -19.59
N ARG A 195 24.51 24.27 -18.34
CA ARG A 195 24.42 22.99 -17.63
C ARG A 195 22.98 22.51 -17.60
N ILE A 196 22.79 21.20 -17.85
CA ILE A 196 21.48 20.61 -17.69
C ILE A 196 21.07 20.65 -16.21
N ASP A 197 20.02 21.40 -15.92
CA ASP A 197 19.55 21.52 -14.53
C ASP A 197 18.94 20.20 -14.00
N ARG A 198 18.88 20.13 -12.68
CA ARG A 198 18.41 18.94 -11.96
C ARG A 198 16.97 18.53 -12.32
N LEU A 199 16.08 19.52 -12.52
CA LEU A 199 14.69 19.25 -12.84
C LEU A 199 14.55 18.67 -14.25
N SER A 200 15.25 19.24 -15.22
CA SER A 200 15.27 18.77 -16.61
C SER A 200 15.78 17.32 -16.68
N ARG A 201 16.88 16.98 -15.99
CA ARG A 201 17.36 15.59 -15.88
C ARG A 201 16.32 14.67 -15.27
N TYR A 202 15.64 15.12 -14.22
CA TYR A 202 14.61 14.33 -13.55
C TYR A 202 13.41 14.07 -14.45
N LEU A 203 12.93 15.09 -15.19
CA LEU A 203 11.79 14.96 -16.09
C LEU A 203 12.13 14.06 -17.29
N TRP A 204 13.33 14.17 -17.86
CA TRP A 204 13.81 13.23 -18.88
C TRP A 204 13.84 11.78 -18.38
N LEU A 205 14.40 11.55 -17.20
CA LEU A 205 14.41 10.23 -16.59
C LEU A 205 13.00 9.71 -16.35
N LEU A 206 12.06 10.53 -15.89
CA LEU A 206 10.67 10.11 -15.70
C LEU A 206 9.98 9.72 -17.01
N MET A 207 10.14 10.55 -18.06
CA MET A 207 9.51 10.30 -19.37
C MET A 207 10.02 9.01 -20.02
N GLU A 208 11.31 8.79 -19.98
CA GLU A 208 11.95 7.69 -20.74
C GLU A 208 12.01 6.37 -19.95
N THR A 209 11.92 6.41 -18.62
CA THR A 209 12.05 5.20 -17.81
C THR A 209 10.78 4.79 -17.08
N GLY A 210 9.87 5.72 -16.83
CA GLY A 210 8.70 5.48 -15.98
C GLY A 210 9.06 5.01 -14.56
N ALA A 211 10.30 5.20 -14.12
CA ALA A 211 10.78 4.71 -12.84
C ALA A 211 10.12 5.46 -11.67
N ARG A 212 10.04 4.78 -10.51
CA ARG A 212 9.51 5.42 -9.30
C ARG A 212 10.41 6.56 -8.84
N SER A 213 9.81 7.70 -8.47
CA SER A 213 10.50 8.93 -8.06
C SER A 213 11.68 8.67 -7.10
N GLU A 214 11.50 7.85 -6.09
CA GLU A 214 12.57 7.55 -5.14
C GLU A 214 13.74 6.80 -5.77
N ALA A 215 13.49 5.92 -6.74
CA ALA A 215 14.56 5.21 -7.44
C ALA A 215 15.43 6.19 -8.23
N LEU A 216 14.83 7.17 -8.89
CA LEU A 216 15.56 8.22 -9.62
C LEU A 216 16.28 9.18 -8.70
N ARG A 217 15.65 9.60 -7.60
CA ARG A 217 16.28 10.51 -6.64
C ARG A 217 17.49 9.91 -5.92
N THR A 218 17.55 8.59 -5.83
CA THR A 218 18.65 7.86 -5.21
C THR A 218 19.59 7.21 -6.23
N LEU A 219 19.39 7.46 -7.53
CA LEU A 219 20.21 6.91 -8.59
C LEU A 219 21.61 7.52 -8.57
N LYS A 220 22.62 6.67 -8.54
CA LYS A 220 24.03 7.05 -8.61
C LYS A 220 24.62 6.76 -9.98
N TRP A 221 25.71 7.42 -10.32
CA TRP A 221 26.40 7.22 -11.58
C TRP A 221 27.01 5.84 -11.74
N ASP A 222 27.40 5.17 -10.65
CA ASP A 222 27.89 3.78 -10.67
C ASP A 222 26.80 2.73 -11.06
N GLN A 223 25.55 3.17 -11.11
CA GLN A 223 24.39 2.37 -11.53
C GLN A 223 24.03 2.62 -13.01
N VAL A 224 24.69 3.57 -13.68
CA VAL A 224 24.43 3.97 -15.07
C VAL A 224 25.60 3.53 -15.95
N ASP A 225 25.38 2.57 -16.81
CA ASP A 225 26.33 2.12 -17.81
C ASP A 225 25.96 2.78 -19.16
N LEU A 226 26.72 3.81 -19.52
CA LEU A 226 26.48 4.58 -20.74
C LEU A 226 26.92 3.84 -22.00
N ASP A 227 27.87 2.90 -21.90
CA ASP A 227 28.37 2.11 -23.02
C ASP A 227 27.46 0.91 -23.30
N ALA A 228 27.08 0.15 -22.27
CA ALA A 228 26.07 -0.91 -22.36
C ALA A 228 24.64 -0.36 -22.49
N ARG A 229 24.43 0.94 -22.33
CA ARG A 229 23.11 1.62 -22.35
C ARG A 229 22.11 1.03 -21.36
N LEU A 230 22.53 0.86 -20.11
CA LEU A 230 21.73 0.27 -19.06
C LEU A 230 21.69 1.15 -17.80
N ILE A 231 20.53 1.20 -17.15
CA ILE A 231 20.35 1.79 -15.81
C ILE A 231 19.92 0.69 -14.84
N ARG A 232 20.70 0.47 -13.80
CA ARG A 232 20.37 -0.40 -12.68
C ARG A 232 19.63 0.40 -11.61
N LEU A 233 18.32 0.36 -11.56
CA LEU A 233 17.53 1.13 -10.60
C LEU A 233 17.64 0.59 -9.15
N ASN A 234 18.04 -0.68 -8.97
CA ASN A 234 18.28 -1.24 -7.63
C ASN A 234 19.76 -1.05 -7.26
N PRO A 235 20.09 -0.21 -6.25
CA PRO A 235 21.47 -0.01 -5.83
C PRO A 235 22.08 -1.31 -5.29
N TRP A 236 23.40 -1.41 -5.36
CA TRP A 236 24.16 -2.55 -4.82
C TRP A 236 23.85 -2.74 -3.34
N GLY A 237 23.73 -4.01 -2.91
CA GLY A 237 23.45 -4.37 -1.52
C GLY A 237 22.02 -4.13 -1.02
N ARG A 238 21.12 -3.54 -1.83
CA ARG A 238 19.72 -3.37 -1.46
C ARG A 238 18.92 -4.61 -1.83
N ASN A 239 18.28 -5.24 -0.82
CA ASN A 239 17.35 -6.33 -1.05
C ASN A 239 16.14 -5.87 -1.87
N GLN A 240 15.72 -6.69 -2.84
CA GLN A 240 14.48 -6.43 -3.58
C GLN A 240 13.27 -6.52 -2.64
N THR A 241 12.39 -5.56 -2.77
CA THR A 241 11.11 -5.52 -2.06
C THR A 241 9.98 -5.72 -3.08
N ASN A 242 8.72 -5.75 -2.62
CA ASN A 242 7.55 -5.76 -3.51
C ASN A 242 7.54 -4.56 -4.49
N LYS A 243 8.23 -3.45 -4.16
CA LYS A 243 8.52 -2.34 -5.07
C LYS A 243 9.83 -2.62 -5.81
N ARG A 244 9.77 -3.50 -6.79
CA ARG A 244 10.95 -3.89 -7.58
C ARG A 244 11.58 -2.68 -8.28
N ARG A 245 12.90 -2.73 -8.40
CA ARG A 245 13.70 -1.75 -9.14
C ARG A 245 14.47 -2.52 -10.22
N PRO A 246 14.02 -2.51 -11.48
CA PRO A 246 14.62 -3.29 -12.55
C PRO A 246 15.94 -2.71 -13.06
N ILE A 247 16.60 -3.46 -13.93
CA ILE A 247 17.58 -2.94 -14.88
C ILE A 247 16.80 -2.60 -16.14
N ILE A 248 16.99 -1.39 -16.67
CA ILE A 248 16.27 -0.87 -17.82
C ILE A 248 17.22 -0.35 -18.87
N PRO A 249 16.89 -0.41 -20.19
CA PRO A 249 17.69 0.19 -21.24
C PRO A 249 17.61 1.72 -21.21
N ILE A 250 18.65 2.36 -21.71
CA ILE A 250 18.70 3.80 -21.99
C ILE A 250 18.25 4.01 -23.44
N SER A 251 17.18 4.78 -23.64
CA SER A 251 16.68 5.14 -24.97
C SER A 251 17.63 6.07 -25.70
N ASP A 252 17.49 6.13 -27.04
CA ASP A 252 18.28 7.05 -27.88
C ASP A 252 18.03 8.51 -27.52
N HIS A 253 16.85 8.85 -27.01
CA HIS A 253 16.54 10.20 -26.53
C HIS A 253 17.17 10.53 -25.18
N LEU A 254 17.28 9.56 -24.29
CA LEU A 254 17.84 9.76 -22.95
C LEU A 254 19.37 9.72 -22.94
N LEU A 255 19.99 8.95 -23.84
CA LEU A 255 21.44 8.76 -23.87
C LEU A 255 22.25 10.06 -23.95
N PRO A 256 21.97 11.00 -24.89
CA PRO A 256 22.72 12.27 -24.97
C PRO A 256 22.55 13.13 -23.72
N ILE A 257 21.36 13.10 -23.10
CA ILE A 257 21.10 13.81 -21.84
C ILE A 257 21.96 13.25 -20.70
N LEU A 258 22.05 11.94 -20.60
CA LEU A 258 22.85 11.30 -19.54
C LEU A 258 24.35 11.46 -19.78
N ARG A 259 24.83 11.34 -21.02
CA ARG A 259 26.26 11.57 -21.34
C ARG A 259 26.67 12.97 -20.94
N ARG A 260 25.95 13.99 -21.39
CA ARG A 260 26.25 15.39 -21.04
C ARG A 260 26.15 15.62 -19.53
N SER A 261 25.11 15.08 -18.87
CA SER A 261 24.98 15.19 -17.43
C SER A 261 26.08 14.47 -16.65
N PHE A 262 26.66 13.41 -17.22
CA PHE A 262 27.83 12.74 -16.65
C PHE A 262 29.09 13.59 -16.73
N ASP A 263 29.31 14.25 -17.85
CA ASP A 263 30.45 15.16 -18.03
C ASP A 263 30.34 16.38 -17.10
N GLU A 264 29.12 16.89 -16.90
CA GLU A 264 28.81 18.05 -16.05
C GLU A 264 28.63 17.67 -14.54
N ARG A 265 28.83 16.40 -14.15
CA ARG A 265 28.51 15.93 -12.78
C ARG A 265 29.35 16.63 -11.71
N SER A 266 28.70 16.91 -10.59
CA SER A 266 29.34 17.48 -9.41
C SER A 266 29.40 16.53 -8.21
N GLY A 267 28.89 15.28 -8.35
CA GLY A 267 28.84 14.32 -7.27
C GLY A 267 28.46 12.92 -7.72
N GLU A 268 28.17 12.05 -6.77
CA GLU A 268 27.86 10.64 -7.02
C GLU A 268 26.44 10.40 -7.57
N TYR A 269 25.49 11.34 -7.34
CA TYR A 269 24.10 11.19 -7.76
C TYR A 269 23.86 11.78 -9.15
N VAL A 270 23.07 11.06 -9.97
CA VAL A 270 22.64 11.54 -11.29
C VAL A 270 21.85 12.85 -11.19
N LEU A 271 21.14 13.07 -10.09
CA LEU A 271 20.40 14.29 -9.80
C LEU A 271 21.13 15.22 -8.80
N ASP A 272 22.45 15.20 -8.77
CA ASP A 272 23.34 15.96 -7.88
C ASP A 272 23.16 15.60 -6.40
N HIS A 273 21.94 15.53 -5.89
CA HIS A 273 21.63 15.17 -4.50
C HIS A 273 20.23 14.50 -4.37
N ARG A 274 19.98 13.87 -3.21
CA ARG A 274 18.75 13.10 -2.90
C ARG A 274 17.51 13.96 -2.55
N GLY A 275 17.60 15.28 -2.62
CA GLY A 275 16.52 16.20 -2.22
C GLY A 275 15.18 15.94 -2.92
N ASP A 276 14.09 16.44 -2.33
CA ASP A 276 12.75 16.38 -2.92
C ASP A 276 12.67 17.28 -4.17
N VAL A 277 11.99 16.80 -5.19
CA VAL A 277 11.78 17.50 -6.47
C VAL A 277 10.31 17.85 -6.72
N ARG A 278 9.40 17.46 -5.84
CA ARG A 278 7.95 17.64 -6.03
C ARG A 278 7.57 19.09 -6.27
N LYS A 279 8.03 20.01 -5.42
CA LYS A 279 7.73 21.43 -5.56
C LYS A 279 8.31 22.03 -6.86
N SER A 280 9.43 21.51 -7.34
CA SER A 280 10.01 21.95 -8.62
C SER A 280 9.15 21.45 -9.80
N VAL A 281 8.67 20.22 -9.75
CA VAL A 281 7.74 19.67 -10.74
C VAL A 281 6.41 20.45 -10.72
N GLU A 282 5.85 20.71 -9.53
CA GLU A 282 4.61 21.49 -9.36
C GLU A 282 4.75 22.87 -10.01
N ARG A 283 5.79 23.63 -9.69
CA ARG A 283 6.04 24.96 -10.30
C ARG A 283 6.29 24.90 -11.81
N PHE A 284 6.96 23.84 -12.29
CA PHE A 284 7.12 23.62 -13.72
C PHE A 284 5.77 23.42 -14.40
N CYS A 285 4.95 22.54 -13.86
CA CYS A 285 3.62 22.24 -14.38
C CYS A 285 2.70 23.48 -14.36
N GLU A 286 2.74 24.26 -13.27
CA GLU A 286 2.02 25.55 -13.17
C GLU A 286 2.45 26.53 -14.28
N ARG A 287 3.78 26.67 -14.50
CA ARG A 287 4.33 27.57 -15.54
C ARG A 287 3.85 27.21 -16.95
N TYR A 288 3.75 25.91 -17.25
CA TYR A 288 3.38 25.41 -18.57
C TYR A 288 1.91 24.98 -18.66
N GLN A 289 1.10 25.30 -17.64
CA GLN A 289 -0.34 25.01 -17.57
C GLN A 289 -0.68 23.52 -17.74
N ILE A 290 0.18 22.64 -17.23
CA ILE A 290 -0.01 21.19 -17.26
C ILE A 290 -0.58 20.73 -15.91
N GLU A 291 -1.86 20.41 -15.85
CA GLU A 291 -2.54 20.12 -14.58
C GLU A 291 -2.48 18.65 -14.15
N GLY A 292 -2.55 18.42 -12.85
CA GLY A 292 -2.73 17.07 -12.27
C GLY A 292 -1.55 16.13 -12.42
N VAL A 293 -0.35 16.64 -12.71
CA VAL A 293 0.85 15.84 -13.00
C VAL A 293 1.66 15.56 -11.73
N THR A 294 2.05 14.31 -11.60
CA THR A 294 2.97 13.80 -10.58
C THR A 294 3.99 12.88 -11.23
N ALA A 295 5.06 12.51 -10.53
CA ALA A 295 5.99 11.51 -11.03
C ALA A 295 5.30 10.18 -11.43
N HIS A 296 4.18 9.85 -10.79
CA HIS A 296 3.42 8.65 -11.12
C HIS A 296 2.64 8.79 -12.43
N THR A 297 2.25 10.00 -12.80
CA THR A 297 1.62 10.31 -14.09
C THR A 297 2.54 9.94 -15.25
N PHE A 298 3.84 10.27 -15.19
CA PHE A 298 4.81 9.89 -16.22
C PHE A 298 4.90 8.36 -16.38
N ARG A 299 4.88 7.65 -15.27
CA ARG A 299 4.89 6.18 -15.30
C ARG A 299 3.64 5.61 -15.95
N HIS A 300 2.46 6.14 -15.62
CA HIS A 300 1.19 5.76 -16.29
C HIS A 300 1.24 6.10 -17.77
N THR A 301 1.77 7.27 -18.14
CA THR A 301 1.92 7.70 -19.52
C THR A 301 2.79 6.73 -20.32
N LEU A 302 3.98 6.39 -19.80
CA LEU A 302 4.86 5.45 -20.49
C LEU A 302 4.20 4.08 -20.65
N ALA A 303 3.61 3.53 -19.59
CA ALA A 303 2.94 2.23 -19.64
C ALA A 303 1.76 2.21 -20.62
N THR A 304 0.94 3.27 -20.63
CA THR A 304 -0.19 3.42 -21.56
C THR A 304 0.30 3.47 -23.01
N ARG A 305 1.33 4.26 -23.29
CA ARG A 305 1.91 4.36 -24.64
C ARG A 305 2.50 3.03 -25.10
N MET A 306 3.21 2.32 -24.21
CA MET A 306 3.73 0.98 -24.53
C MET A 306 2.58 0.00 -24.84
N ALA A 307 1.52 -0.01 -24.04
CA ALA A 307 0.36 -0.87 -24.27
C ALA A 307 -0.35 -0.54 -25.59
N GLN A 308 -0.55 0.75 -25.90
CA GLN A 308 -1.14 1.22 -27.15
C GLN A 308 -0.27 0.90 -28.38
N ALA A 309 1.06 0.92 -28.20
CA ALA A 309 2.02 0.50 -29.23
C ALA A 309 2.08 -1.04 -29.40
N GLY A 310 1.33 -1.79 -28.58
CA GLY A 310 1.27 -3.25 -28.69
C GLY A 310 2.43 -3.99 -28.03
N VAL A 311 3.18 -3.33 -27.14
CA VAL A 311 4.22 -3.99 -26.33
C VAL A 311 3.58 -5.02 -25.41
N GLU A 312 4.19 -6.19 -25.29
CA GLU A 312 3.68 -7.26 -24.43
C GLU A 312 3.61 -6.82 -22.96
N MET A 313 2.55 -7.21 -22.24
CA MET A 313 2.35 -6.86 -20.85
C MET A 313 3.50 -7.31 -19.94
N ARG A 314 4.15 -8.42 -20.30
CA ARG A 314 5.35 -8.92 -19.63
C ARG A 314 6.51 -7.92 -19.70
N ASP A 315 6.74 -7.32 -20.85
CA ASP A 315 7.85 -6.39 -21.09
C ASP A 315 7.57 -5.04 -20.44
N ILE A 316 6.29 -4.59 -20.46
CA ILE A 316 5.85 -3.43 -19.68
C ILE A 316 6.07 -3.69 -18.18
N ALA A 317 5.74 -4.86 -17.66
CA ALA A 317 5.96 -5.22 -16.27
C ALA A 317 7.45 -5.24 -15.90
N ALA A 318 8.28 -5.79 -16.78
CA ALA A 318 9.74 -5.80 -16.61
C ALA A 318 10.32 -4.39 -16.60
N MET A 319 9.95 -3.54 -17.55
CA MET A 319 10.41 -2.15 -17.65
C MET A 319 10.03 -1.33 -16.41
N LEU A 320 8.80 -1.49 -15.94
CA LEU A 320 8.32 -0.74 -14.79
C LEU A 320 8.75 -1.34 -13.44
N GLY A 321 9.16 -2.61 -13.38
CA GLY A 321 9.38 -3.32 -12.13
C GLY A 321 8.08 -3.51 -11.34
N ASP A 322 7.00 -3.85 -12.04
CA ASP A 322 5.70 -4.22 -11.47
C ASP A 322 5.42 -5.72 -11.66
N THR A 323 4.33 -6.20 -11.08
CA THR A 323 3.86 -7.56 -11.33
C THR A 323 2.97 -7.60 -12.57
N MET A 324 2.98 -8.73 -13.29
CA MET A 324 2.09 -8.98 -14.43
C MET A 324 0.62 -8.64 -14.09
N VAL A 325 0.13 -9.16 -12.97
CA VAL A 325 -1.26 -8.92 -12.49
C VAL A 325 -1.58 -7.43 -12.36
N THR A 326 -0.60 -6.62 -11.91
CA THR A 326 -0.79 -5.17 -11.79
C THR A 326 -0.86 -4.51 -13.16
N VAL A 327 0.03 -4.89 -14.07
CA VAL A 327 0.10 -4.32 -15.41
C VAL A 327 -1.11 -4.72 -16.24
N GLU A 328 -1.49 -5.99 -16.27
CA GLU A 328 -2.68 -6.48 -16.96
C GLU A 328 -3.95 -5.76 -16.47
N ARG A 329 -4.15 -5.69 -15.16
CA ARG A 329 -5.32 -4.99 -14.59
C ARG A 329 -5.44 -3.54 -15.02
N ASN A 330 -4.29 -2.85 -15.19
CA ASN A 330 -4.30 -1.41 -15.43
C ASN A 330 -4.18 -1.05 -16.92
N TYR A 331 -3.60 -1.92 -17.77
CA TYR A 331 -3.23 -1.53 -19.13
C TYR A 331 -3.67 -2.52 -20.23
N LEU A 332 -4.08 -3.76 -19.90
CA LEU A 332 -4.43 -4.76 -20.90
C LEU A 332 -5.55 -4.29 -21.83
N HIS A 333 -6.54 -3.58 -21.28
CA HIS A 333 -7.67 -3.04 -22.05
C HIS A 333 -7.28 -1.96 -23.07
N LEU A 334 -6.05 -1.42 -22.98
CA LEU A 334 -5.51 -0.41 -23.89
C LEU A 334 -4.69 -1.02 -25.05
N SER A 335 -4.45 -2.33 -25.02
CA SER A 335 -3.68 -3.04 -26.05
C SER A 335 -4.55 -3.41 -27.27
N PRO A 336 -4.33 -2.81 -28.45
CA PRO A 336 -5.11 -3.15 -29.65
C PRO A 336 -4.90 -4.60 -30.10
N GLN A 337 -3.71 -5.16 -29.87
CA GLN A 337 -3.35 -6.53 -30.25
C GLN A 337 -4.15 -7.58 -29.45
N TYR A 338 -4.40 -7.33 -28.17
CA TYR A 338 -5.21 -8.21 -27.32
C TYR A 338 -6.63 -8.36 -27.90
N LEU A 339 -7.26 -7.25 -28.30
CA LEU A 339 -8.61 -7.25 -28.88
C LEU A 339 -8.62 -7.88 -30.28
N ARG A 340 -7.61 -7.61 -31.11
CA ARG A 340 -7.48 -8.22 -32.46
C ARG A 340 -7.31 -9.73 -32.38
N SER A 341 -6.41 -10.22 -31.54
CA SER A 341 -6.19 -11.66 -31.38
C SER A 341 -7.43 -12.40 -30.87
N ALA A 342 -8.26 -11.75 -30.05
CA ALA A 342 -9.55 -12.30 -29.63
C ALA A 342 -10.55 -12.40 -30.78
N LEU A 343 -10.60 -11.39 -31.66
CA LEU A 343 -11.46 -11.40 -32.86
C LEU A 343 -10.97 -12.40 -33.91
N ASP A 344 -9.66 -12.56 -34.09
CA ASP A 344 -9.09 -13.52 -35.05
C ASP A 344 -9.35 -14.98 -34.63
N LYS A 345 -9.35 -15.27 -33.33
CA LYS A 345 -9.76 -16.58 -32.80
C LYS A 345 -11.24 -16.89 -33.07
N LEU A 346 -12.11 -15.88 -33.07
CA LEU A 346 -13.54 -16.06 -33.43
C LEU A 346 -13.75 -16.36 -34.92
N LYS A 347 -12.85 -15.88 -35.79
CA LYS A 347 -12.93 -16.19 -37.24
C LYS A 347 -12.39 -17.58 -37.60
N ALA A 348 -11.59 -18.15 -36.68
CA ALA A 348 -10.97 -19.49 -36.87
C ALA A 348 -11.80 -20.62 -36.23
N ALA A 349 -12.86 -20.26 -35.47
CA ALA A 349 -13.82 -21.18 -34.86
C ALA A 349 -15.10 -21.27 -35.70
#